data_bdfefbe26ef4a86a3fd4a15296e1b7d4
#
_entry.id   bdfefbe26ef4a86a3fd4a15296e1b7d4
#
_cell.length_a   1.000
_cell.length_b   1.000
_cell.length_c   1.000
_cell.angle_alpha   90.00
_cell.angle_beta   90.00
_cell.angle_gamma   90.00
#
_symmetry.space_group_name_H-M   'P 1'
#
loop_
_entity.id
_entity.type
_entity.pdbx_description
1 polymer ?
#
loop_
_entity_poly.entity_id
_entity_poly.type
_entity_poly.pdbx_seq_one_letter_code
_entity_poly.pdbx_strand_id
1 'polypeptide(L)'
;MKTNLFKYSISFISLIIFLIVYLSIAGIETEKFNQQIKDKVIQSNKDLRIDLKKVKLTLDPLLFRLNAKTIGATMYYSNRPLKLEYIQTKVSLDSVFKNRLVSSNFEIVTKSIFLKDFVKLIRSISFRPELLVLETIINDGHLTLDINLN
;
A
#
# COMPACT_ATOMS: atom_id res chain seq x y z
N MET A 1 36.27 -0.34 36.33
CA MET A 1 34.96 -0.97 35.96
C MET A 1 33.94 -0.01 35.31
N LYS A 2 33.84 1.25 35.72
CA LYS A 2 32.86 2.23 35.15
C LYS A 2 33.09 2.57 33.66
N THR A 3 34.33 2.64 33.18
CA THR A 3 34.68 3.01 31.80
C THR A 3 34.25 1.98 30.74
N ASN A 4 34.24 0.71 31.10
CA ASN A 4 33.82 -0.35 30.15
C ASN A 4 32.29 -0.39 30.00
N LEU A 5 31.57 -0.18 31.10
CA LEU A 5 30.11 -0.10 31.10
C LEU A 5 29.62 1.06 30.21
N PHE A 6 30.27 2.20 30.26
CA PHE A 6 29.98 3.36 29.43
C PHE A 6 30.20 3.11 27.92
N LYS A 7 31.31 2.43 27.58
CA LYS A 7 31.58 2.03 26.18
C LYS A 7 30.52 1.07 25.63
N TYR A 8 30.09 0.08 26.42
CA TYR A 8 29.03 -0.84 26.01
C TYR A 8 27.68 -0.14 25.84
N SER A 9 27.37 0.83 26.74
CA SER A 9 26.15 1.64 26.61
C SER A 9 26.14 2.45 25.30
N ILE A 10 27.24 3.11 24.97
CA ILE A 10 27.35 3.89 23.72
C ILE A 10 27.22 2.98 22.50
N SER A 11 27.90 1.83 22.52
CA SER A 11 27.81 0.86 21.41
C SER A 11 26.38 0.35 21.24
N PHE A 12 25.67 0.07 22.31
CA PHE A 12 24.29 -0.38 22.29
C PHE A 12 23.33 0.69 21.73
N ILE A 13 23.49 1.94 22.18
CA ILE A 13 22.70 3.06 21.66
C ILE A 13 22.96 3.29 20.17
N SER A 14 24.23 3.22 19.75
CA SER A 14 24.60 3.35 18.33
C SER A 14 23.95 2.24 17.47
N LEU A 15 23.92 1.01 17.97
CA LEU A 15 23.27 -0.11 17.30
C LEU A 15 21.75 0.12 17.13
N ILE A 16 21.09 0.63 18.18
CA ILE A 16 19.65 0.95 18.12
C ILE A 16 19.38 2.04 17.10
N ILE A 17 20.17 3.11 17.10
CA ILE A 17 20.02 4.21 16.14
C ILE A 17 20.20 3.69 14.71
N PHE A 18 21.23 2.87 14.49
CA PHE A 18 21.47 2.25 13.18
C PHE A 18 20.28 1.39 12.73
N LEU A 19 19.71 0.60 13.64
CA LEU A 19 18.55 -0.24 13.36
C LEU A 19 17.31 0.61 12.99
N ILE A 20 17.07 1.69 13.73
CA ILE A 20 15.96 2.63 13.44
C ILE A 20 16.14 3.26 12.07
N VAL A 21 17.33 3.75 11.74
CA VAL A 21 17.63 4.34 10.43
C VAL A 21 17.47 3.31 9.32
N TYR A 22 17.97 2.09 9.52
CA TYR A 22 17.82 1.02 8.56
C TYR A 22 16.34 0.69 8.31
N LEU A 23 15.54 0.52 9.35
CA LEU A 23 14.11 0.24 9.25
C LEU A 23 13.33 1.40 8.61
N SER A 24 13.78 2.64 8.79
CA SER A 24 13.13 3.81 8.20
C SER A 24 13.41 3.92 6.69
N ILE A 25 14.60 3.55 6.23
CA ILE A 25 15.02 3.70 4.83
C ILE A 25 14.76 2.42 4.03
N ALA A 26 15.35 1.32 4.48
CA ALA A 26 15.26 0.04 3.78
C ALA A 26 13.92 -0.66 4.03
N GLY A 27 13.45 -0.63 5.29
CA GLY A 27 12.24 -1.33 5.71
C GLY A 27 12.40 -2.84 5.69
N ILE A 28 11.31 -3.55 5.95
CA ILE A 28 11.22 -5.01 5.91
C ILE A 28 10.13 -5.42 4.93
N GLU A 29 10.46 -6.31 4.01
CA GLU A 29 9.49 -6.93 3.12
C GLU A 29 8.93 -8.21 3.73
N THR A 30 7.61 -8.37 3.69
CA THR A 30 6.93 -9.54 4.25
C THR A 30 5.71 -9.92 3.41
N GLU A 31 5.40 -11.20 3.39
CA GLU A 31 4.18 -11.74 2.75
C GLU A 31 3.06 -12.02 3.77
N LYS A 32 3.38 -11.94 5.07
CA LYS A 32 2.44 -12.29 6.16
C LYS A 32 1.10 -11.54 6.10
N PHE A 33 1.09 -10.33 5.57
CA PHE A 33 -0.11 -9.50 5.50
C PHE A 33 -0.86 -9.60 4.18
N ASN A 34 -0.32 -10.34 3.20
CA ASN A 34 -0.93 -10.46 1.88
C ASN A 34 -2.36 -10.99 1.97
N GLN A 35 -2.57 -12.04 2.74
CA GLN A 35 -3.90 -12.65 2.89
C GLN A 35 -4.87 -11.70 3.60
N GLN A 36 -4.44 -11.03 4.66
CA GLN A 36 -5.28 -10.08 5.40
C GLN A 36 -5.73 -8.90 4.54
N ILE A 37 -4.85 -8.41 3.66
CA ILE A 37 -5.19 -7.34 2.70
C ILE A 37 -6.19 -7.86 1.67
N LYS A 38 -5.98 -9.05 1.12
CA LYS A 38 -6.90 -9.69 0.18
C LYS A 38 -8.29 -9.86 0.79
N ASP A 39 -8.36 -10.40 2.00
CA ASP A 39 -9.62 -10.63 2.71
C ASP A 39 -10.37 -9.32 2.98
N LYS A 40 -9.66 -8.27 3.40
CA LYS A 40 -10.28 -6.94 3.61
C LYS A 40 -10.83 -6.33 2.32
N VAL A 41 -10.13 -6.48 1.22
CA VAL A 41 -10.58 -5.98 -0.09
C VAL A 41 -11.85 -6.74 -0.53
N ILE A 42 -11.87 -8.07 -0.41
CA ILE A 42 -13.05 -8.88 -0.75
C ILE A 42 -14.23 -8.57 0.18
N GLN A 43 -13.98 -8.32 1.47
CA GLN A 43 -15.03 -7.93 2.42
C GLN A 43 -15.64 -6.57 2.11
N SER A 44 -14.84 -5.62 1.58
CA SER A 44 -15.34 -4.30 1.20
C SER A 44 -16.22 -4.35 -0.05
N ASN A 45 -15.87 -5.20 -1.01
CA ASN A 45 -16.67 -5.43 -2.22
C ASN A 45 -16.32 -6.80 -2.81
N LYS A 46 -17.34 -7.65 -3.02
CA LYS A 46 -17.19 -9.03 -3.53
C LYS A 46 -16.65 -9.10 -4.96
N ASP A 47 -16.83 -8.06 -5.74
CA ASP A 47 -16.35 -7.97 -7.12
C ASP A 47 -14.90 -7.48 -7.20
N LEU A 48 -14.34 -7.02 -6.09
CA LEU A 48 -12.96 -6.59 -5.98
C LEU A 48 -12.06 -7.76 -5.55
N ARG A 49 -10.96 -7.90 -6.26
CA ARG A 49 -9.86 -8.81 -5.90
C ARG A 49 -8.55 -8.05 -6.01
N ILE A 50 -7.59 -8.41 -5.19
CA ILE A 50 -6.25 -7.84 -5.24
C ILE A 50 -5.22 -8.97 -5.24
N ASP A 51 -4.27 -8.86 -6.14
CA ASP A 51 -3.05 -9.66 -6.13
C ASP A 51 -1.88 -8.75 -5.78
N LEU A 52 -1.07 -9.19 -4.82
CA LEU A 52 0.12 -8.47 -4.39
C LEU A 52 1.23 -9.47 -4.08
N LYS A 53 2.47 -9.05 -4.36
CA LYS A 53 3.63 -9.92 -4.13
C LYS A 53 4.06 -9.86 -2.67
N LYS A 54 4.29 -8.66 -2.16
CA LYS A 54 4.83 -8.42 -0.82
C LYS A 54 4.30 -7.11 -0.27
N VAL A 55 4.42 -6.95 1.03
CA VAL A 55 4.21 -5.70 1.74
C VAL A 55 5.55 -5.23 2.31
N LYS A 56 5.94 -4.01 2.00
CA LYS A 56 7.10 -3.34 2.58
C LYS A 56 6.65 -2.54 3.80
N LEU A 57 7.26 -2.83 4.94
CA LEU A 57 7.05 -2.10 6.19
C LEU A 57 8.24 -1.16 6.41
N THR A 58 7.98 0.13 6.55
CA THR A 58 8.98 1.13 6.90
C THR A 58 8.60 1.80 8.19
N LEU A 59 9.58 2.08 9.04
CA LEU A 59 9.38 2.76 10.31
C LEU A 59 9.41 4.29 10.10
N ASP A 60 8.39 4.97 10.62
CA ASP A 60 8.43 6.41 10.83
C ASP A 60 8.96 6.67 12.25
N PRO A 61 10.22 7.12 12.40
CA PRO A 61 10.83 7.26 13.72
C PRO A 61 10.27 8.42 14.54
N LEU A 62 9.66 9.42 13.88
CA LEU A 62 9.10 10.59 14.56
C LEU A 62 7.73 10.28 15.17
N LEU A 63 6.93 9.50 14.48
CA LEU A 63 5.57 9.16 14.91
C LEU A 63 5.48 7.78 15.55
N PHE A 64 6.58 7.02 15.63
CA PHE A 64 6.61 5.63 16.08
C PHE A 64 5.51 4.76 15.43
N ARG A 65 5.32 4.95 14.11
CA ARG A 65 4.34 4.23 13.31
C ARG A 65 5.02 3.50 12.17
N LEU A 66 4.38 2.44 11.69
CA LEU A 66 4.82 1.73 10.51
C LEU A 66 3.96 2.15 9.31
N ASN A 67 4.63 2.40 8.20
CA ASN A 67 3.99 2.54 6.91
C ASN A 67 4.06 1.19 6.21
N ALA A 68 2.92 0.63 5.87
CA ALA A 68 2.80 -0.59 5.07
C ALA A 68 2.49 -0.20 3.62
N LYS A 69 3.39 -0.55 2.70
CA LYS A 69 3.27 -0.26 1.27
C LYS A 69 3.29 -1.57 0.48
N THR A 70 2.31 -1.79 -0.38
CA THR A 70 2.26 -3.00 -1.21
C THR A 70 3.26 -2.91 -2.36
N ILE A 71 3.82 -4.05 -2.74
CA ILE A 71 4.73 -4.18 -3.88
C ILE A 71 4.08 -5.09 -4.93
N GLY A 72 4.01 -4.61 -6.18
CA GLY A 72 3.47 -5.37 -7.30
C GLY A 72 1.97 -5.64 -7.16
N ALA A 73 1.21 -4.66 -6.68
CA ALA A 73 -0.22 -4.77 -6.53
C ALA A 73 -0.95 -4.67 -7.88
N THR A 74 -1.90 -5.57 -8.10
CA THR A 74 -2.85 -5.51 -9.20
C THR A 74 -4.24 -5.71 -8.62
N MET A 75 -5.11 -4.76 -8.81
CA MET A 75 -6.51 -4.86 -8.42
C MET A 75 -7.33 -5.33 -9.59
N TYR A 76 -8.29 -6.21 -9.35
CA TYR A 76 -9.24 -6.68 -10.34
C TYR A 76 -10.64 -6.25 -9.92
N TYR A 77 -11.37 -5.66 -10.85
CA TYR A 77 -12.79 -5.40 -10.70
C TYR A 77 -13.54 -6.15 -11.81
N SER A 78 -14.45 -7.04 -11.44
CA SER A 78 -15.18 -7.90 -12.38
C SER A 78 -14.25 -8.54 -13.44
N ASN A 79 -13.11 -9.11 -12.98
CA ASN A 79 -12.05 -9.73 -13.79
C ASN A 79 -11.24 -8.77 -14.70
N ARG A 80 -11.41 -7.46 -14.59
CA ARG A 80 -10.60 -6.48 -15.32
C ARG A 80 -9.43 -6.00 -14.44
N PRO A 81 -8.18 -6.15 -14.89
CA PRO A 81 -7.02 -5.74 -14.11
C PRO A 81 -6.83 -4.22 -14.14
N LEU A 82 -6.65 -3.64 -12.97
CA LEU A 82 -6.18 -2.29 -12.75
C LEU A 82 -4.80 -2.37 -12.09
N LYS A 83 -3.75 -1.97 -12.80
CA LYS A 83 -2.40 -1.97 -12.25
C LYS A 83 -2.27 -0.82 -11.27
N LEU A 84 -2.02 -1.16 -10.01
CA LEU A 84 -1.73 -0.19 -8.97
C LEU A 84 -0.22 0.03 -8.88
N GLU A 85 0.19 1.24 -8.59
CA GLU A 85 1.56 1.52 -8.24
C GLU A 85 1.82 0.99 -6.83
N TYR A 86 0.99 1.39 -5.88
CA TYR A 86 0.97 0.85 -4.53
C TYR A 86 -0.36 1.15 -3.82
N ILE A 87 -0.58 0.42 -2.75
CA ILE A 87 -1.50 0.78 -1.68
C ILE A 87 -0.65 1.01 -0.45
N GLN A 88 -0.82 2.15 0.19
CA GLN A 88 -0.10 2.50 1.41
C GLN A 88 -1.08 2.70 2.55
N THR A 89 -0.69 2.27 3.74
CA THR A 89 -1.45 2.51 4.96
C THR A 89 -0.54 2.69 6.16
N LYS A 90 -1.02 3.43 7.16
CA LYS A 90 -0.34 3.59 8.44
C LYS A 90 -0.84 2.51 9.40
N VAL A 91 0.10 1.79 9.97
CA VAL A 91 -0.17 0.66 10.88
C VAL A 91 0.48 0.96 12.23
N SER A 92 -0.21 0.70 13.33
CA SER A 92 0.41 0.82 14.66
C SER A 92 1.42 -0.30 14.88
N LEU A 93 2.49 -0.03 15.63
CA LEU A 93 3.49 -1.04 15.99
C LEU A 93 2.85 -2.23 16.72
N ASP A 94 1.89 -1.98 17.60
CA ASP A 94 1.15 -3.01 18.35
C ASP A 94 0.40 -3.99 17.42
N SER A 95 -0.10 -3.48 16.30
CA SER A 95 -0.79 -4.30 15.29
C SER A 95 0.12 -5.32 14.63
N VAL A 96 1.39 -4.96 14.42
CA VAL A 96 2.37 -5.86 13.82
C VAL A 96 2.77 -6.96 14.78
N PHE A 97 2.96 -6.64 16.06
CA PHE A 97 3.27 -7.64 17.09
C PHE A 97 2.11 -8.62 17.29
N LYS A 98 0.88 -8.17 17.15
CA LYS A 98 -0.32 -9.01 17.26
C LYS A 98 -0.71 -9.71 15.95
N ASN A 99 0.10 -9.61 14.89
CA ASN A 99 -0.18 -10.14 13.54
C ASN A 99 -1.56 -9.69 12.99
N ARG A 100 -2.03 -8.50 13.33
CA ARG A 100 -3.29 -7.93 12.85
C ARG A 100 -3.02 -6.58 12.20
N LEU A 101 -3.42 -6.41 10.96
CA LEU A 101 -3.43 -5.11 10.32
C LEU A 101 -4.64 -4.30 10.79
N VAL A 102 -4.42 -3.46 11.80
CA VAL A 102 -5.38 -2.41 12.17
C VAL A 102 -4.87 -1.12 11.53
N SER A 103 -5.57 -0.70 10.50
CA SER A 103 -5.23 0.47 9.68
C SER A 103 -6.23 1.60 9.94
N SER A 104 -5.72 2.82 10.02
CA SER A 104 -6.56 4.01 10.16
C SER A 104 -6.87 4.68 8.81
N ASN A 105 -5.94 4.66 7.87
CA ASN A 105 -6.09 5.35 6.59
C ASN A 105 -5.49 4.52 5.47
N PHE A 106 -6.20 4.44 4.35
CA PHE A 106 -5.70 3.80 3.13
C PHE A 106 -5.48 4.85 2.05
N GLU A 107 -4.29 4.84 1.48
CA GLU A 107 -3.93 5.61 0.31
C GLU A 107 -3.72 4.63 -0.84
N ILE A 108 -4.45 4.82 -1.93
CA ILE A 108 -4.34 4.00 -3.14
C ILE A 108 -3.79 4.88 -4.25
N VAL A 109 -2.61 4.52 -4.75
CA VAL A 109 -1.99 5.20 -5.89
C VAL A 109 -1.99 4.26 -7.08
N THR A 110 -2.59 4.69 -8.18
CA THR A 110 -2.61 3.91 -9.41
C THR A 110 -1.38 4.24 -10.25
N LYS A 111 -0.94 3.26 -11.05
CA LYS A 111 -0.03 3.56 -12.17
C LYS A 111 -0.79 4.38 -13.21
N SER A 112 -0.02 5.15 -14.00
CA SER A 112 -0.57 5.84 -15.16
C SER A 112 -1.39 4.87 -16.02
N ILE A 113 -2.68 5.15 -16.16
CA ILE A 113 -3.65 4.34 -16.89
C ILE A 113 -4.04 5.10 -18.14
N PHE A 114 -4.13 4.43 -19.28
CA PHE A 114 -4.74 5.02 -20.45
C PHE A 114 -6.17 5.44 -20.13
N LEU A 115 -6.52 6.67 -20.46
CA LEU A 115 -7.84 7.24 -20.16
C LEU A 115 -8.95 6.39 -20.77
N LYS A 116 -8.72 5.82 -21.94
CA LYS A 116 -9.63 4.90 -22.61
C LYS A 116 -9.91 3.62 -21.79
N ASP A 117 -8.86 3.05 -21.16
CA ASP A 117 -9.02 1.85 -20.32
C ASP A 117 -9.74 2.18 -19.00
N PHE A 118 -9.50 3.39 -18.47
CA PHE A 118 -10.23 3.90 -17.31
C PHE A 118 -11.73 4.09 -17.61
N VAL A 119 -12.07 4.68 -18.74
CA VAL A 119 -13.47 4.84 -19.17
C VAL A 119 -14.15 3.48 -19.36
N LYS A 120 -13.46 2.50 -19.94
CA LYS A 120 -13.95 1.11 -20.05
C LYS A 120 -14.20 0.49 -18.68
N LEU A 121 -13.32 0.73 -17.72
CA LEU A 121 -13.47 0.24 -16.35
C LEU A 121 -14.74 0.84 -15.72
N ILE A 122 -14.89 2.17 -15.74
CA ILE A 122 -16.07 2.84 -15.17
C ILE A 122 -17.36 2.36 -15.85
N ARG A 123 -17.37 2.19 -17.17
CA ARG A 123 -18.52 1.64 -17.89
C ARG A 123 -18.89 0.23 -17.43
N SER A 124 -17.93 -0.58 -17.02
CA SER A 124 -18.21 -1.92 -16.49
C SER A 124 -18.83 -1.89 -15.09
N ILE A 125 -18.59 -0.81 -14.36
CA ILE A 125 -19.16 -0.59 -13.02
C ILE A 125 -20.54 0.06 -13.09
N SER A 126 -20.68 1.03 -13.98
CA SER A 126 -21.90 1.82 -14.15
C SER A 126 -22.22 1.95 -15.63
N PHE A 127 -23.30 1.27 -16.06
CA PHE A 127 -23.72 1.36 -17.45
C PHE A 127 -24.38 2.71 -17.71
N ARG A 128 -23.58 3.67 -18.19
CA ARG A 128 -24.05 4.99 -18.63
C ARG A 128 -23.73 5.15 -20.10
N PRO A 129 -24.73 5.42 -20.96
CA PRO A 129 -24.51 5.56 -22.40
C PRO A 129 -23.54 6.68 -22.78
N GLU A 130 -23.42 7.73 -21.92
CA GLU A 130 -22.47 8.83 -22.10
C GLU A 130 -21.01 8.34 -22.09
N LEU A 131 -20.72 7.27 -21.36
CA LEU A 131 -19.37 6.69 -21.30
C LEU A 131 -18.97 6.00 -22.61
N LEU A 132 -19.93 5.52 -23.41
CA LEU A 132 -19.69 5.02 -24.76
C LEU A 132 -19.21 6.13 -25.70
N VAL A 133 -19.85 7.28 -25.63
CA VAL A 133 -19.46 8.46 -26.41
C VAL A 133 -18.07 8.94 -26.02
N LEU A 134 -17.78 9.00 -24.71
CA LEU A 134 -16.46 9.36 -24.19
C LEU A 134 -15.37 8.38 -24.66
N GLU A 135 -15.64 7.07 -24.65
CA GLU A 135 -14.69 6.04 -25.11
C GLU A 135 -14.34 6.19 -26.60
N THR A 136 -15.29 6.67 -27.40
CA THR A 136 -15.12 6.85 -28.84
C THR A 136 -14.35 8.13 -29.17
N ILE A 137 -14.52 9.17 -28.37
CA ILE A 137 -13.88 10.49 -28.58
C ILE A 137 -12.45 10.51 -28.04
N ILE A 138 -12.17 9.76 -26.96
CA ILE A 138 -10.86 9.76 -26.32
C ILE A 138 -9.91 8.86 -27.10
N ASN A 139 -8.98 9.46 -27.82
CA ASN A 139 -7.94 8.74 -28.56
C ASN A 139 -6.67 8.56 -27.74
N ASP A 140 -6.27 9.58 -26.97
CA ASP A 140 -5.03 9.59 -26.16
C ASP A 140 -5.26 10.26 -24.81
N GLY A 141 -4.49 9.84 -23.82
CA GLY A 141 -4.48 10.43 -22.48
C GLY A 141 -4.11 9.41 -21.41
N HIS A 142 -3.49 9.90 -20.35
CA HIS A 142 -3.12 9.10 -19.19
C HIS A 142 -3.72 9.74 -17.93
N LEU A 143 -4.16 8.90 -17.02
CA LEU A 143 -4.72 9.31 -15.74
C LEU A 143 -3.94 8.63 -14.61
N THR A 144 -3.57 9.41 -13.60
CA THR A 144 -3.07 8.89 -12.32
C THR A 144 -4.10 9.26 -11.25
N LEU A 145 -4.53 8.29 -10.46
CA LEU A 145 -5.51 8.48 -9.39
C LEU A 145 -4.83 8.31 -8.05
N ASP A 146 -4.99 9.30 -7.19
CA ASP A 146 -4.65 9.24 -5.78
C ASP A 146 -5.95 9.28 -4.97
N ILE A 147 -6.24 8.18 -4.28
CA ILE A 147 -7.46 8.04 -3.49
C ILE A 147 -7.06 7.88 -2.03
N ASN A 148 -7.48 8.84 -1.20
CA ASN A 148 -7.38 8.76 0.24
C ASN A 148 -8.72 8.31 0.83
N LEU A 149 -8.71 7.18 1.51
CA LEU A 149 -9.86 6.65 2.24
C LEU A 149 -9.62 6.83 3.74
N ASN A 150 -10.40 7.68 4.36
CA ASN A 150 -10.40 7.92 5.81
C ASN A 150 -11.35 6.99 6.52
#